data_ca733c13d3ac227d50242a53b528ed1d
#
_entry.id   ca733c13d3ac227d50242a53b528ed1d
#
_cell.length_a   1.000
_cell.length_b   1.000
_cell.length_c   1.000
_cell.angle_alpha   90.00
_cell.angle_beta   90.00
_cell.angle_gamma   90.00
#
_symmetry.space_group_name_H-M   'P 1'
#
loop_
_entity.id
_entity.type
_entity.pdbx_description
1 polymer ?
#
loop_
_entity_poly.entity_id
_entity_poly.type
_entity_poly.pdbx_seq_one_letter_code
_entity_poly.pdbx_strand_id
1 'polypeptide(L)'
;NQIHPCFTLYGGTAIALQLGHRTSVDFDFFSNRSFHSDEIVSQLSSTFLVQEILQAGKNTLTCSIQSNEENILFSFFGDLGVGSLRKTVVSSSNDLRIASLEDLFTMKLKAILGRVEEKDFIDIAALLRAGYKIEEALAGFAVIFPSLASPTILLRTLSYLEDERLSQLTTADIKQILNAVSNCKELPIVNLYQTSITS
;
A
#
# COMPACT_ATOMS: atom_id res chain seq x y z
N ASN A 1 -18.98 -2.75 14.30
CA ASN A 1 -17.99 -1.80 14.84
C ASN A 1 -17.02 -1.47 13.71
N GLN A 2 -17.13 -0.26 13.19
CA GLN A 2 -16.34 0.20 12.06
C GLN A 2 -15.06 0.88 12.56
N ILE A 3 -13.92 0.56 11.99
CA ILE A 3 -12.73 1.43 12.06
C ILE A 3 -13.19 2.80 11.56
N HIS A 4 -12.79 3.87 12.26
CA HIS A 4 -13.26 5.23 12.00
C HIS A 4 -13.29 5.53 10.50
N PRO A 5 -14.39 6.07 9.93
CA PRO A 5 -14.63 6.19 8.49
C PRO A 5 -13.62 7.07 7.74
N CYS A 6 -12.72 7.75 8.47
CA CYS A 6 -11.65 8.55 7.85
C CYS A 6 -10.43 7.73 7.41
N PHE A 7 -10.36 6.43 7.74
CA PHE A 7 -9.24 5.59 7.35
C PHE A 7 -9.54 4.80 6.08
N THR A 8 -8.52 4.64 5.27
CA THR A 8 -8.52 3.80 4.08
C THR A 8 -7.42 2.76 4.22
N LEU A 9 -7.74 1.50 3.95
CA LEU A 9 -6.78 0.40 3.95
C LEU A 9 -5.86 0.51 2.74
N TYR A 10 -4.56 0.50 3.01
CA TYR A 10 -3.45 0.48 2.07
C TYR A 10 -2.62 -0.79 2.24
N GLY A 11 -1.42 -0.81 1.72
CA GLY A 11 -0.44 -1.87 1.91
C GLY A 11 -0.73 -3.17 1.16
N GLY A 12 0.03 -4.20 1.51
CA GLY A 12 -0.06 -5.52 0.86
C GLY A 12 -1.40 -6.21 1.06
N THR A 13 -2.02 -6.02 2.24
CA THR A 13 -3.32 -6.61 2.56
C THR A 13 -4.43 -6.03 1.67
N ALA A 14 -4.38 -4.72 1.37
CA ALA A 14 -5.33 -4.10 0.44
C ALA A 14 -5.24 -4.70 -0.99
N ILE A 15 -4.04 -5.03 -1.46
CA ILE A 15 -3.82 -5.70 -2.74
C ILE A 15 -4.30 -7.16 -2.66
N ALA A 16 -3.94 -7.87 -1.59
CA ALA A 16 -4.29 -9.27 -1.40
C ALA A 16 -5.82 -9.48 -1.34
N LEU A 17 -6.55 -8.59 -0.67
CA LEU A 17 -8.02 -8.63 -0.61
C LEU A 17 -8.68 -8.43 -1.99
N GLN A 18 -8.06 -7.67 -2.88
CA GLN A 18 -8.62 -7.38 -4.21
C GLN A 18 -8.17 -8.39 -5.28
N LEU A 19 -6.94 -8.94 -5.18
CA LEU A 19 -6.37 -9.83 -6.21
C LEU A 19 -6.27 -11.30 -5.78
N GLY A 20 -6.29 -11.60 -4.48
CA GLY A 20 -6.15 -12.97 -3.98
C GLY A 20 -4.80 -13.63 -4.29
N HIS A 21 -3.75 -12.86 -4.56
CA HIS A 21 -2.47 -13.35 -5.09
C HIS A 21 -1.55 -13.95 -4.02
N ARG A 22 -1.73 -13.58 -2.76
CA ARG A 22 -1.00 -14.12 -1.60
C ARG A 22 -1.77 -13.87 -0.30
N THR A 23 -1.36 -14.52 0.76
CA THR A 23 -1.82 -14.20 2.12
C THR A 23 -1.11 -12.95 2.63
N SER A 24 -1.85 -12.08 3.32
CA SER A 24 -1.33 -10.90 4.01
C SER A 24 -2.18 -10.63 5.24
N VAL A 25 -1.53 -10.41 6.37
CA VAL A 25 -2.19 -10.27 7.68
C VAL A 25 -1.92 -8.92 8.36
N ASP A 26 -1.05 -8.08 7.79
CA ASP A 26 -0.76 -6.75 8.31
C ASP A 26 -1.71 -5.72 7.69
N PHE A 27 -2.35 -4.89 8.50
CA PHE A 27 -3.32 -3.90 8.06
C PHE A 27 -2.76 -2.49 8.23
N ASP A 28 -2.52 -1.80 7.12
CA ASP A 28 -2.03 -0.42 7.08
C ASP A 28 -3.17 0.55 6.74
N PHE A 29 -3.57 1.36 7.70
CA PHE A 29 -4.65 2.33 7.57
C PHE A 29 -4.10 3.75 7.42
N PHE A 30 -4.47 4.42 6.34
CA PHE A 30 -4.04 5.78 6.03
C PHE A 30 -5.21 6.77 6.14
N SER A 31 -4.89 7.96 6.65
CA SER A 31 -5.82 9.08 6.72
C SER A 31 -5.09 10.41 6.48
N ASN A 32 -5.78 11.39 5.92
CA ASN A 32 -5.30 12.78 5.91
C ASN A 32 -5.77 13.59 7.12
N ARG A 33 -6.58 13.00 7.99
CA ARG A 33 -7.00 13.62 9.25
C ARG A 33 -6.00 13.28 10.35
N SER A 34 -5.77 14.23 11.21
CA SER A 34 -5.06 13.99 12.47
C SER A 34 -5.89 13.14 13.40
N PHE A 35 -5.23 12.33 14.22
CA PHE A 35 -5.84 11.55 15.30
C PHE A 35 -4.91 11.42 16.50
N HIS A 36 -5.46 11.05 17.63
CA HIS A 36 -4.70 10.63 18.81
C HIS A 36 -4.72 9.10 18.93
N SER A 37 -3.57 8.50 19.18
CA SER A 37 -3.42 7.03 19.27
C SER A 37 -4.37 6.42 20.30
N ASP A 38 -4.60 7.09 21.43
CA ASP A 38 -5.46 6.59 22.51
C ASP A 38 -6.93 6.41 22.06
N GLU A 39 -7.42 7.26 21.16
CA GLU A 39 -8.78 7.14 20.61
C GLU A 39 -8.90 5.86 19.78
N ILE A 40 -7.92 5.56 18.96
CA ILE A 40 -7.91 4.34 18.13
C ILE A 40 -7.71 3.10 19.00
N VAL A 41 -6.80 3.14 19.99
CA VAL A 41 -6.61 2.04 20.94
C VAL A 41 -7.90 1.74 21.69
N SER A 42 -8.61 2.76 22.18
CA SER A 42 -9.90 2.60 22.88
C SER A 42 -10.94 1.95 21.95
N GLN A 43 -11.02 2.38 20.71
CA GLN A 43 -11.93 1.82 19.71
C GLN A 43 -11.59 0.36 19.40
N LEU A 44 -10.32 0.02 19.18
CA LEU A 44 -9.86 -1.34 18.90
C LEU A 44 -10.14 -2.26 20.09
N SER A 45 -9.83 -1.80 21.31
CA SER A 45 -10.02 -2.58 22.56
C SER A 45 -11.49 -2.89 22.86
N SER A 46 -12.42 -2.17 22.26
CA SER A 46 -13.86 -2.49 22.38
C SER A 46 -14.26 -3.74 21.59
N THR A 47 -13.44 -4.21 20.66
CA THR A 47 -13.76 -5.30 19.74
C THR A 47 -12.69 -6.39 19.72
N PHE A 48 -11.43 -6.03 19.92
CA PHE A 48 -10.28 -6.91 19.82
C PHE A 48 -9.45 -6.92 21.09
N LEU A 49 -8.74 -8.00 21.33
CA LEU A 49 -7.70 -8.05 22.36
C LEU A 49 -6.41 -7.39 21.79
N VAL A 50 -6.16 -6.15 22.20
CA VAL A 50 -4.88 -5.47 21.90
C VAL A 50 -3.81 -6.08 22.79
N GLN A 51 -2.85 -6.79 22.17
CA GLN A 51 -1.78 -7.50 22.87
C GLN A 51 -0.64 -6.55 23.24
N GLU A 52 -0.22 -5.74 22.28
CA GLU A 52 0.95 -4.87 22.45
C GLU A 52 0.80 -3.60 21.61
N ILE A 53 1.23 -2.49 22.17
CA ILE A 53 1.39 -1.23 21.45
C ILE A 53 2.88 -1.07 21.11
N LEU A 54 3.22 -1.26 19.84
CA LEU A 54 4.59 -1.20 19.34
C LEU A 54 5.04 0.24 19.09
N GLN A 55 4.11 1.09 18.67
CA GLN A 55 4.35 2.51 18.44
C GLN A 55 3.07 3.30 18.72
N ALA A 56 3.18 4.39 19.46
CA ALA A 56 2.09 5.33 19.67
C ALA A 56 2.61 6.77 19.65
N GLY A 57 1.87 7.66 19.01
CA GLY A 57 2.23 9.07 18.91
C GLY A 57 1.14 9.88 18.21
N LYS A 58 1.44 11.17 18.00
CA LYS A 58 0.56 12.00 17.19
C LYS A 58 0.54 11.47 15.75
N ASN A 59 -0.64 11.16 15.25
CA ASN A 59 -0.88 10.66 13.89
C ASN A 59 -0.22 9.32 13.55
N THR A 60 0.20 8.54 14.55
CA THR A 60 0.75 7.20 14.32
C THR A 60 0.38 6.26 15.46
N LEU A 61 -0.01 5.05 15.09
CA LEU A 61 -0.23 3.94 16.01
C LEU A 61 0.14 2.65 15.27
N THR A 62 0.95 1.82 15.91
CA THR A 62 1.15 0.43 15.50
C THR A 62 0.92 -0.45 16.71
N CYS A 63 0.02 -1.40 16.59
CA CYS A 63 -0.30 -2.34 17.64
C CYS A 63 -0.54 -3.74 17.08
N SER A 64 -0.31 -4.75 17.89
CA SER A 64 -0.67 -6.13 17.60
C SER A 64 -1.99 -6.48 18.28
N ILE A 65 -2.86 -7.14 17.55
CA ILE A 65 -4.10 -7.70 18.06
C ILE A 65 -4.09 -9.21 17.89
N GLN A 66 -4.71 -9.91 18.83
CA GLN A 66 -4.87 -11.35 18.74
C GLN A 66 -6.20 -11.70 18.05
N SER A 67 -6.11 -12.57 17.05
CA SER A 67 -7.26 -13.17 16.40
C SER A 67 -6.96 -14.64 16.07
N ASN A 68 -7.76 -15.58 16.62
CA ASN A 68 -7.63 -17.01 16.37
C ASN A 68 -6.19 -17.56 16.51
N GLU A 69 -5.50 -17.21 17.60
CA GLU A 69 -4.10 -17.60 17.90
C GLU A 69 -3.03 -16.95 17.00
N GLU A 70 -3.41 -16.11 16.07
CA GLU A 70 -2.49 -15.32 15.25
C GLU A 70 -2.38 -13.88 15.76
N ASN A 71 -1.17 -13.33 15.73
CA ASN A 71 -0.94 -11.91 15.96
C ASN A 71 -1.03 -11.15 14.65
N ILE A 72 -1.98 -10.23 14.59
CA ILE A 72 -2.23 -9.37 13.43
C ILE A 72 -1.72 -7.98 13.75
N LEU A 73 -0.92 -7.41 12.85
CA LEU A 73 -0.40 -6.06 13.01
C LEU A 73 -1.34 -5.03 12.39
N PHE A 74 -1.74 -4.05 13.19
CA PHE A 74 -2.52 -2.89 12.76
C PHE A 74 -1.67 -1.63 12.86
N SER A 75 -1.49 -0.97 11.73
CA SER A 75 -0.77 0.30 11.63
C SER A 75 -1.71 1.39 11.15
N PHE A 76 -1.71 2.53 11.84
CA PHE A 76 -2.50 3.71 11.50
C PHE A 76 -1.59 4.90 11.30
N PHE A 77 -1.78 5.60 10.19
CA PHE A 77 -1.00 6.78 9.83
C PHE A 77 -1.96 7.90 9.43
N GLY A 78 -1.88 9.02 10.14
CA GLY A 78 -2.69 10.21 9.89
C GLY A 78 -1.89 11.38 9.37
N ASP A 79 -2.61 12.45 8.97
CA ASP A 79 -2.01 13.72 8.52
C ASP A 79 -0.99 13.56 7.37
N LEU A 80 -1.25 12.60 6.47
CA LEU A 80 -0.28 12.19 5.45
C LEU A 80 -0.16 13.16 4.27
N GLY A 81 -1.19 13.97 4.00
CA GLY A 81 -1.22 14.90 2.87
C GLY A 81 -1.05 14.22 1.50
N VAL A 82 -1.39 12.93 1.38
CA VAL A 82 -1.21 12.15 0.15
C VAL A 82 -2.47 12.23 -0.70
N GLY A 83 -2.31 12.50 -1.99
CA GLY A 83 -3.38 12.47 -2.98
C GLY A 83 -3.75 11.03 -3.43
N SER A 84 -4.84 10.89 -4.17
CA SER A 84 -5.25 9.64 -4.80
C SER A 84 -5.48 9.80 -6.30
N LEU A 85 -5.26 8.73 -7.05
CA LEU A 85 -5.46 8.67 -8.51
C LEU A 85 -6.88 8.25 -8.86
N ARG A 86 -7.51 7.45 -7.97
CA ARG A 86 -8.86 6.91 -8.18
C ARG A 86 -9.67 6.96 -6.89
N LYS A 87 -10.96 6.73 -7.06
CA LYS A 87 -11.89 6.56 -5.95
C LYS A 87 -11.57 5.28 -5.17
N THR A 88 -11.68 5.36 -3.84
CA THR A 88 -11.58 4.16 -2.98
C THR A 88 -12.70 3.17 -3.28
N VAL A 89 -12.39 1.90 -3.14
CA VAL A 89 -13.39 0.81 -3.16
C VAL A 89 -13.95 0.68 -1.73
N VAL A 90 -15.26 0.50 -1.62
CA VAL A 90 -15.92 0.24 -0.34
C VAL A 90 -16.42 -1.18 -0.34
N SER A 91 -15.99 -1.96 0.64
CA SER A 91 -16.48 -3.33 0.84
C SER A 91 -17.96 -3.32 1.23
N SER A 92 -18.77 -4.10 0.54
CA SER A 92 -20.21 -4.19 0.80
C SER A 92 -20.57 -4.91 2.10
N SER A 93 -19.64 -5.67 2.70
CA SER A 93 -19.89 -6.47 3.89
C SER A 93 -19.64 -5.73 5.20
N ASN A 94 -18.73 -4.75 5.21
CA ASN A 94 -18.28 -4.10 6.44
C ASN A 94 -17.91 -2.61 6.29
N ASP A 95 -18.28 -2.01 5.15
CA ASP A 95 -17.99 -0.60 4.78
C ASP A 95 -16.49 -0.24 4.86
N LEU A 96 -15.60 -1.23 4.80
CA LEU A 96 -14.16 -1.01 4.78
C LEU A 96 -13.76 -0.26 3.50
N ARG A 97 -13.13 0.88 3.66
CA ARG A 97 -12.56 1.65 2.55
C ARG A 97 -11.20 1.07 2.19
N ILE A 98 -11.02 0.72 0.93
CA ILE A 98 -9.78 0.13 0.40
C ILE A 98 -9.27 1.03 -0.72
N ALA A 99 -7.99 1.31 -0.75
CA ALA A 99 -7.37 2.08 -1.82
C ALA A 99 -7.53 1.37 -3.17
N SER A 100 -7.60 2.14 -4.24
CA SER A 100 -7.62 1.58 -5.60
C SER A 100 -6.33 0.84 -5.92
N LEU A 101 -6.37 -0.12 -6.84
CA LEU A 101 -5.17 -0.85 -7.24
C LEU A 101 -4.15 0.06 -7.93
N GLU A 102 -4.58 1.14 -8.59
CA GLU A 102 -3.70 2.17 -9.13
C GLU A 102 -2.96 2.94 -8.04
N ASP A 103 -3.65 3.35 -6.98
CA ASP A 103 -3.03 4.00 -5.82
C ASP A 103 -2.07 3.05 -5.10
N LEU A 104 -2.49 1.80 -4.90
CA LEU A 104 -1.67 0.77 -4.27
C LEU A 104 -0.40 0.47 -5.08
N PHE A 105 -0.49 0.42 -6.40
CA PHE A 105 0.69 0.25 -7.27
C PHE A 105 1.68 1.41 -7.08
N THR A 106 1.17 2.64 -7.12
CA THR A 106 1.99 3.84 -6.88
C THR A 106 2.66 3.81 -5.51
N MET A 107 1.95 3.37 -4.46
CA MET A 107 2.51 3.23 -3.11
C MET A 107 3.55 2.11 -3.03
N LYS A 108 3.43 1.01 -3.79
CA LYS A 108 4.46 -0.02 -3.89
C LYS A 108 5.73 0.50 -4.56
N LEU A 109 5.61 1.36 -5.58
CA LEU A 109 6.76 2.04 -6.17
C LEU A 109 7.47 2.94 -5.15
N LYS A 110 6.72 3.62 -4.26
CA LYS A 110 7.31 4.37 -3.15
C LYS A 110 8.03 3.46 -2.16
N ALA A 111 7.46 2.31 -1.82
CA ALA A 111 8.02 1.38 -0.83
C ALA A 111 9.40 0.86 -1.27
N ILE A 112 9.56 0.44 -2.53
CA ILE A 112 10.82 -0.12 -3.04
C ILE A 112 11.96 0.90 -3.14
N LEU A 113 11.70 2.20 -3.05
CA LEU A 113 12.74 3.22 -2.93
C LEU A 113 13.39 3.26 -1.55
N GLY A 114 12.65 2.90 -0.51
CA GLY A 114 13.12 2.98 0.87
C GLY A 114 13.62 1.65 1.43
N ARG A 115 13.18 0.53 0.83
CA ARG A 115 13.51 -0.81 1.33
C ARG A 115 13.49 -1.85 0.20
N VAL A 116 14.21 -2.93 0.39
CA VAL A 116 14.13 -4.11 -0.47
C VAL A 116 13.41 -5.20 0.32
N GLU A 117 12.12 -5.34 0.06
CA GLU A 117 11.28 -6.40 0.63
C GLU A 117 10.62 -7.18 -0.50
N GLU A 118 10.80 -8.47 -0.51
CA GLU A 118 10.31 -9.38 -1.54
C GLU A 118 8.80 -9.27 -1.78
N LYS A 119 8.01 -9.13 -0.69
CA LYS A 119 6.56 -8.96 -0.77
C LYS A 119 6.14 -7.74 -1.60
N ASP A 120 6.96 -6.67 -1.65
CA ASP A 120 6.64 -5.49 -2.46
C ASP A 120 6.78 -5.80 -3.96
N PHE A 121 7.77 -6.61 -4.35
CA PHE A 121 7.95 -7.06 -5.73
C PHE A 121 6.93 -8.12 -6.15
N ILE A 122 6.52 -9.03 -5.26
CA ILE A 122 5.42 -9.98 -5.50
C ILE A 122 4.12 -9.22 -5.77
N ASP A 123 3.82 -8.19 -4.98
CA ASP A 123 2.64 -7.35 -5.14
C ASP A 123 2.67 -6.60 -6.49
N ILE A 124 3.83 -6.04 -6.86
CA ILE A 124 4.04 -5.37 -8.16
C ILE A 124 3.82 -6.36 -9.32
N ALA A 125 4.41 -7.56 -9.25
CA ALA A 125 4.21 -8.58 -10.27
C ALA A 125 2.74 -9.02 -10.40
N ALA A 126 2.02 -9.11 -9.28
CA ALA A 126 0.59 -9.44 -9.27
C ALA A 126 -0.25 -8.33 -9.92
N LEU A 127 0.03 -7.06 -9.63
CA LEU A 127 -0.63 -5.91 -10.25
C LEU A 127 -0.40 -5.90 -11.77
N LEU A 128 0.83 -6.15 -12.22
CA LEU A 128 1.16 -6.25 -13.64
C LEU A 128 0.41 -7.43 -14.33
N ARG A 129 0.31 -8.59 -13.66
CA ARG A 129 -0.49 -9.72 -14.17
C ARG A 129 -1.98 -9.43 -14.25
N ALA A 130 -2.49 -8.63 -13.33
CA ALA A 130 -3.88 -8.16 -13.34
C ALA A 130 -4.17 -7.12 -14.44
N GLY A 131 -3.16 -6.71 -15.22
CA GLY A 131 -3.29 -5.79 -16.35
C GLY A 131 -3.01 -4.32 -16.03
N TYR A 132 -2.61 -4.00 -14.81
CA TYR A 132 -2.18 -2.65 -14.45
C TYR A 132 -0.83 -2.34 -15.10
N LYS A 133 -0.67 -1.12 -15.60
CA LYS A 133 0.50 -0.73 -16.39
C LYS A 133 1.52 0.00 -15.53
N ILE A 134 2.80 -0.34 -15.72
CA ILE A 134 3.90 0.31 -15.02
C ILE A 134 3.99 1.80 -15.35
N GLU A 135 3.68 2.18 -16.61
CA GLU A 135 3.69 3.55 -17.08
C GLU A 135 2.69 4.43 -16.32
N GLU A 136 1.48 3.89 -16.06
CA GLU A 136 0.44 4.60 -15.30
C GLU A 136 0.83 4.75 -13.83
N ALA A 137 1.43 3.70 -13.24
CA ALA A 137 1.91 3.74 -11.86
C ALA A 137 3.09 4.73 -11.69
N LEU A 138 4.02 4.78 -12.65
CA LEU A 138 5.14 5.74 -12.66
C LEU A 138 4.64 7.18 -12.85
N ALA A 139 3.67 7.39 -13.74
CA ALA A 139 3.04 8.70 -13.93
C ALA A 139 2.30 9.14 -12.65
N GLY A 140 1.54 8.24 -12.04
CA GLY A 140 0.89 8.46 -10.75
C GLY A 140 1.88 8.81 -9.64
N PHE A 141 3.00 8.07 -9.57
CA PHE A 141 4.07 8.37 -8.63
C PHE A 141 4.65 9.78 -8.82
N ALA A 142 4.91 10.18 -10.05
CA ALA A 142 5.44 11.51 -10.35
C ALA A 142 4.48 12.64 -9.95
N VAL A 143 3.16 12.39 -10.01
CA VAL A 143 2.13 13.37 -9.60
C VAL A 143 1.94 13.41 -8.09
N ILE A 144 1.93 12.25 -7.42
CA ILE A 144 1.73 12.17 -5.96
C ILE A 144 3.01 12.56 -5.19
N PHE A 145 4.18 12.20 -5.70
CA PHE A 145 5.48 12.38 -5.04
C PHE A 145 6.50 13.11 -5.95
N PRO A 146 6.20 14.33 -6.41
CA PRO A 146 7.00 15.00 -7.45
C PRO A 146 8.46 15.27 -7.07
N SER A 147 8.75 15.33 -5.77
CA SER A 147 10.10 15.65 -5.26
C SER A 147 10.87 14.43 -4.73
N LEU A 148 10.26 13.21 -4.77
CA LEU A 148 10.85 12.06 -4.10
C LEU A 148 11.87 11.32 -4.97
N ALA A 149 11.51 11.00 -6.20
CA ALA A 149 12.40 10.32 -7.15
C ALA A 149 11.90 10.49 -8.60
N SER A 150 12.81 10.35 -9.55
CA SER A 150 12.42 10.30 -10.97
C SER A 150 11.92 8.91 -11.36
N PRO A 151 11.04 8.78 -12.36
CA PRO A 151 10.64 7.50 -12.93
C PRO A 151 11.82 6.61 -13.35
N THR A 152 12.90 7.21 -13.82
CA THR A 152 14.13 6.47 -14.22
C THR A 152 14.76 5.75 -13.04
N ILE A 153 14.77 6.35 -11.83
CA ILE A 153 15.29 5.70 -10.62
C ILE A 153 14.43 4.48 -10.28
N LEU A 154 13.11 4.60 -10.35
CA LEU A 154 12.17 3.50 -10.09
C LEU A 154 12.36 2.34 -11.08
N LEU A 155 12.50 2.65 -12.39
CA LEU A 155 12.77 1.63 -13.40
C LEU A 155 14.09 0.90 -13.13
N ARG A 156 15.15 1.62 -12.70
CA ARG A 156 16.42 1.02 -12.30
C ARG A 156 16.25 0.11 -11.08
N THR A 157 15.54 0.55 -10.05
CA THR A 157 15.26 -0.26 -8.85
C THR A 157 14.50 -1.53 -9.22
N LEU A 158 13.49 -1.45 -10.09
CA LEU A 158 12.74 -2.61 -10.58
C LEU A 158 13.56 -3.54 -11.46
N SER A 159 14.63 -3.05 -12.09
CA SER A 159 15.52 -3.89 -12.92
C SER A 159 16.56 -4.66 -12.10
N TYR A 160 16.83 -4.24 -10.86
CA TYR A 160 17.82 -4.87 -10.01
C TYR A 160 17.15 -5.93 -9.11
N LEU A 161 17.06 -7.15 -9.64
CA LEU A 161 16.39 -8.29 -9.00
C LEU A 161 17.37 -9.40 -8.54
N GLU A 162 18.67 -9.09 -8.49
CA GLU A 162 19.73 -10.03 -8.08
C GLU A 162 20.03 -9.97 -6.55
N ASP A 163 19.27 -9.15 -5.78
CA ASP A 163 19.43 -9.04 -4.33
C ASP A 163 18.98 -10.34 -3.64
N GLU A 164 19.79 -10.85 -2.72
CA GLU A 164 19.50 -12.10 -1.98
C GLU A 164 18.16 -12.05 -1.22
N ARG A 165 17.71 -10.85 -0.83
CA ARG A 165 16.42 -10.62 -0.18
C ARG A 165 15.21 -10.86 -1.10
N LEU A 166 15.45 -11.05 -2.40
CA LEU A 166 14.43 -11.32 -3.43
C LEU A 166 14.47 -12.78 -3.91
N SER A 167 15.13 -13.67 -3.16
CA SER A 167 15.41 -15.06 -3.55
C SER A 167 14.18 -15.95 -3.75
N GLN A 168 13.02 -15.56 -3.18
CA GLN A 168 11.76 -16.30 -3.35
C GLN A 168 10.89 -15.77 -4.50
N LEU A 169 11.31 -14.68 -5.20
CA LEU A 169 10.63 -14.27 -6.41
C LEU A 169 10.67 -15.39 -7.44
N THR A 170 9.51 -15.74 -7.95
CA THR A 170 9.44 -16.76 -9.00
C THR A 170 10.03 -16.22 -10.31
N THR A 171 10.52 -17.12 -11.16
CA THR A 171 10.97 -16.75 -12.52
C THR A 171 9.86 -16.03 -13.29
N ALA A 172 8.59 -16.36 -13.03
CA ALA A 172 7.45 -15.70 -13.65
C ALA A 172 7.30 -14.25 -13.18
N ASP A 173 7.48 -13.98 -11.87
CA ASP A 173 7.44 -12.62 -11.32
C ASP A 173 8.56 -11.76 -11.88
N ILE A 174 9.79 -12.27 -11.86
CA ILE A 174 10.97 -11.59 -12.45
C ILE A 174 10.72 -11.24 -13.91
N LYS A 175 10.27 -12.22 -14.72
CA LYS A 175 9.98 -12.01 -16.13
C LYS A 175 8.90 -10.96 -16.35
N GLN A 176 7.85 -10.97 -15.52
CA GLN A 176 6.75 -10.02 -15.61
C GLN A 176 7.23 -8.59 -15.34
N ILE A 177 8.03 -8.39 -14.29
CA ILE A 177 8.60 -7.08 -13.94
C ILE A 177 9.56 -6.60 -15.04
N LEU A 178 10.52 -7.42 -15.44
CA LEU A 178 11.51 -7.04 -16.45
C LEU A 178 10.87 -6.73 -17.82
N ASN A 179 9.84 -7.48 -18.22
CA ASN A 179 9.07 -7.19 -19.43
C ASN A 179 8.36 -5.84 -19.34
N ALA A 180 7.72 -5.52 -18.21
CA ALA A 180 7.05 -4.25 -18.00
C ALA A 180 8.06 -3.09 -18.08
N VAL A 181 9.20 -3.22 -17.39
CA VAL A 181 10.26 -2.21 -17.39
C VAL A 181 10.84 -1.98 -18.80
N SER A 182 11.16 -3.06 -19.53
CA SER A 182 11.78 -2.96 -20.87
C SER A 182 10.84 -2.38 -21.93
N ASN A 183 9.52 -2.54 -21.74
CA ASN A 183 8.50 -2.01 -22.65
C ASN A 183 8.02 -0.60 -22.27
N CYS A 184 8.42 -0.09 -21.12
CA CYS A 184 8.05 1.27 -20.66
C CYS A 184 8.79 2.31 -21.50
N LYS A 185 8.06 3.02 -22.39
CA LYS A 185 8.64 4.03 -23.30
C LYS A 185 8.21 5.45 -22.95
N GLU A 186 6.93 5.65 -22.74
CA GLU A 186 6.35 6.95 -22.48
C GLU A 186 5.39 6.88 -21.29
N LEU A 187 5.36 7.94 -20.51
CA LEU A 187 4.44 8.03 -19.39
C LEU A 187 3.17 8.78 -19.81
N PRO A 188 1.98 8.25 -19.53
CA PRO A 188 0.73 8.94 -19.79
C PRO A 188 0.57 10.17 -18.89
N ILE A 189 -0.27 11.10 -19.29
CA ILE A 189 -0.71 12.19 -18.40
C ILE A 189 -1.74 11.60 -17.42
N VAL A 190 -1.44 11.71 -16.13
CA VAL A 190 -2.31 11.25 -15.05
C VAL A 190 -2.66 12.43 -14.16
N ASN A 191 -3.93 12.54 -13.79
CA ASN A 191 -4.42 13.56 -12.88
C ASN A 191 -4.82 12.94 -11.54
N LEU A 192 -4.67 13.70 -10.47
CA LEU A 192 -5.22 13.32 -9.18
C LEU A 192 -6.76 13.29 -9.23
N TYR A 193 -7.34 12.25 -8.68
CA TYR A 193 -8.76 12.18 -8.39
C TYR A 193 -9.10 13.09 -7.20
N GLN A 194 -8.24 13.05 -6.16
CA GLN A 194 -8.31 13.90 -4.99
C GLN A 194 -6.91 14.34 -4.58
N THR A 195 -6.79 15.58 -4.09
CA THR A 195 -5.53 16.08 -3.51
C THR A 195 -5.27 15.52 -2.11
N SER A 196 -6.25 14.82 -1.53
CA SER A 196 -6.12 14.15 -0.24
C SER A 196 -6.92 12.84 -0.20
N ILE A 197 -6.45 11.82 0.51
CA ILE A 197 -7.01 10.45 0.55
C ILE A 197 -8.45 10.41 1.11
N THR A 198 -8.86 11.41 1.86
CA THR A 198 -10.16 11.46 2.51
C THR A 198 -10.84 12.79 2.31
N SER A 199 -11.98 12.76 1.77
CA SER A 199 -13.02 13.80 1.89
C SER A 199 -14.26 13.17 2.52
#